data_6c09a2126ac6de5ea299d2362aa809fc
#
_entry.id   6c09a2126ac6de5ea299d2362aa809fc
#
_cell.length_a   1.000
_cell.length_b   1.000
_cell.length_c   1.000
_cell.angle_alpha   90.00
_cell.angle_beta   90.00
_cell.angle_gamma   90.00
#
_symmetry.space_group_name_H-M   'P 1'
#
loop_
_entity.id
_entity.type
_entity.pdbx_description
1 polymer ?
#
loop_
_entity_poly.entity_id
_entity_poly.type
_entity_poly.pdbx_seq_one_letter_code
_entity_poly.pdbx_strand_id
1 'polypeptide(L)'
;MAYSYEVVRPFVDAEDNKPYEVGDIYPTEITDERITQLLHADNRYNKQYIKLVVDSKNTKAELIEIAHKHGIEVSESDTKANILDTLEG
;
A
#
# COMPACT_ATOMS: atom_id res chain seq x y z
N MET A 1 -10.29 -7.59 -6.98
CA MET A 1 -8.92 -7.03 -6.95
C MET A 1 -8.18 -7.61 -5.75
N ALA A 2 -6.99 -8.13 -5.96
CA ALA A 2 -6.23 -8.77 -4.91
C ALA A 2 -5.00 -7.94 -4.57
N TYR A 3 -5.01 -7.34 -3.41
CA TYR A 3 -3.88 -6.62 -2.86
C TYR A 3 -3.82 -6.80 -1.35
N SER A 4 -2.65 -6.54 -0.78
CA SER A 4 -2.45 -6.58 0.67
C SER A 4 -1.42 -5.52 1.06
N TYR A 5 -1.27 -5.31 2.36
CA TYR A 5 -0.24 -4.44 2.90
C TYR A 5 0.74 -5.26 3.71
N GLU A 6 2.02 -5.05 3.48
CA GLU A 6 3.08 -5.69 4.24
C GLU A 6 3.79 -4.66 5.10
N VAL A 7 3.99 -4.99 6.36
CA VAL A 7 4.71 -4.11 7.29
C VAL A 7 6.19 -4.10 6.93
N VAL A 8 6.75 -2.91 6.72
CA VAL A 8 8.18 -2.74 6.37
C VAL A 8 8.99 -2.15 7.50
N ARG A 9 8.34 -1.72 8.58
CA ARG A 9 8.98 -1.14 9.75
C ARG A 9 8.17 -1.49 10.99
N PRO A 10 8.79 -1.97 12.08
CA PRO A 10 8.03 -2.30 13.30
C PRO A 10 7.33 -1.07 13.87
N PHE A 11 6.09 -1.24 14.31
CA PHE A 11 5.35 -0.16 14.96
C PHE A 11 4.21 -0.71 15.79
N VAL A 12 3.68 0.13 16.68
CA VAL A 12 2.45 -0.15 17.41
C VAL A 12 1.35 0.72 16.81
N ASP A 13 0.27 0.09 16.34
CA ASP A 13 -0.84 0.82 15.74
C ASP A 13 -1.56 1.63 16.82
N ALA A 14 -1.72 2.94 16.59
CA ALA A 14 -2.36 3.82 17.55
C ALA A 14 -3.85 3.57 17.69
N GLU A 15 -4.50 2.96 16.72
CA GLU A 15 -5.94 2.70 16.76
C GLU A 15 -6.31 1.48 17.59
N ASP A 16 -5.53 0.39 17.48
CA ASP A 16 -5.85 -0.86 18.16
C ASP A 16 -4.78 -1.28 19.18
N ASN A 17 -3.72 -0.50 19.33
CA ASN A 17 -2.57 -0.78 20.21
C ASN A 17 -1.92 -2.12 19.92
N LYS A 18 -2.05 -2.62 18.70
CA LYS A 18 -1.46 -3.89 18.29
C LYS A 18 -0.05 -3.67 17.75
N PRO A 19 0.95 -4.42 18.24
CA PRO A 19 2.29 -4.34 17.66
C PRO A 19 2.37 -5.10 16.34
N TYR A 20 3.05 -4.50 15.36
CA TYR A 20 3.33 -5.10 14.07
C TYR A 20 4.84 -5.17 13.86
N GLU A 21 5.29 -6.26 13.26
CA GLU A 21 6.70 -6.48 12.94
C GLU A 21 6.89 -6.55 11.43
N VAL A 22 8.12 -6.34 10.97
CA VAL A 22 8.46 -6.46 9.56
C VAL A 22 8.04 -7.83 9.01
N GLY A 23 7.32 -7.83 7.90
CA GLY A 23 6.80 -9.05 7.29
C GLY A 23 5.36 -9.38 7.67
N ASP A 24 4.82 -8.74 8.70
CA ASP A 24 3.42 -8.94 9.08
C ASP A 24 2.49 -8.39 8.00
N ILE A 25 1.29 -8.96 7.91
CA ILE A 25 0.24 -8.47 7.01
C ILE A 25 -0.63 -7.49 7.78
N TYR A 26 -0.73 -6.26 7.26
CA TYR A 26 -1.57 -5.23 7.86
C TYR A 26 -2.98 -5.31 7.27
N PRO A 27 -4.03 -5.08 8.09
CA PRO A 27 -5.41 -5.14 7.59
C PRO A 27 -5.66 -4.19 6.43
N THR A 28 -6.42 -4.64 5.42
CA THR A 28 -6.78 -3.83 4.26
C THR A 28 -8.01 -2.96 4.48
N GLU A 29 -8.75 -3.22 5.55
CA GLU A 29 -9.95 -2.46 5.90
C GLU A 29 -9.60 -1.23 6.72
N ILE A 30 -8.91 -0.28 6.09
CA ILE A 30 -8.48 0.96 6.75
C ILE A 30 -8.94 2.15 5.93
N THR A 31 -9.00 3.32 6.57
CA THR A 31 -9.41 4.55 5.91
C THR A 31 -8.32 5.08 4.99
N ASP A 32 -8.71 5.92 4.03
CA ASP A 32 -7.74 6.58 3.13
C ASP A 32 -6.75 7.44 3.90
N GLU A 33 -7.19 8.05 4.99
CA GLU A 33 -6.32 8.83 5.88
C GLU A 33 -5.23 7.95 6.49
N ARG A 34 -5.58 6.74 6.92
CA ARG A 34 -4.63 5.78 7.48
C ARG A 34 -3.63 5.30 6.43
N ILE A 35 -4.10 5.08 5.21
CA ILE A 35 -3.23 4.73 4.08
C ILE A 35 -2.20 5.83 3.87
N THR A 36 -2.63 7.09 3.86
CA THR A 36 -1.74 8.23 3.69
C THR A 36 -0.67 8.27 4.79
N GLN A 37 -1.06 8.02 6.01
CA GLN A 37 -0.14 8.05 7.15
C GLN A 37 0.90 6.93 7.10
N LEU A 38 0.49 5.71 6.77
CA LEU A 38 1.35 4.53 6.87
C LEU A 38 2.08 4.22 5.57
N LEU A 39 1.40 4.33 4.43
CA LEU A 39 1.97 4.01 3.13
C LEU A 39 2.76 5.17 2.55
N HIS A 40 2.23 6.38 2.63
CA HIS A 40 2.84 7.57 2.05
C HIS A 40 3.70 8.37 3.03
N ALA A 41 3.97 7.82 4.19
CA ALA A 41 4.83 8.43 5.21
C ALA A 41 4.34 9.80 5.74
N ASP A 42 3.05 10.12 5.55
CA ASP A 42 2.47 11.35 6.07
C ASP A 42 2.10 11.15 7.55
N ASN A 43 3.11 11.10 8.39
CA ASN A 43 2.98 10.88 9.82
C ASN A 43 4.06 11.67 10.56
N ARG A 44 3.97 11.63 11.89
CA ARG A 44 4.85 12.36 12.78
C ARG A 44 6.34 12.12 12.53
N TYR A 45 6.69 10.92 12.09
CA TYR A 45 8.08 10.50 11.91
C TYR A 45 8.55 10.57 10.45
N ASN A 46 7.66 10.92 9.52
CA ASN A 46 7.94 10.93 8.07
C ASN A 46 8.53 9.61 7.58
N LYS A 47 7.98 8.49 8.08
CA LYS A 47 8.46 7.15 7.74
C LYS A 47 7.34 6.26 7.22
N GLN A 48 7.64 5.48 6.19
CA GLN A 48 6.73 4.49 5.67
C GLN A 48 6.76 3.26 6.57
N TYR A 49 5.60 2.79 6.99
CA TYR A 49 5.46 1.62 7.87
C TYR A 49 4.90 0.40 7.14
N ILE A 50 4.13 0.61 6.07
CA ILE A 50 3.57 -0.47 5.27
C ILE A 50 3.87 -0.22 3.80
N LYS A 51 3.85 -1.30 2.99
CA LYS A 51 3.93 -1.19 1.54
C LYS A 51 2.76 -1.91 0.90
N LEU A 52 2.40 -1.49 -0.30
CA LEU A 52 1.36 -2.13 -1.09
C LEU A 52 1.95 -3.33 -1.81
N VAL A 53 1.31 -4.48 -1.66
CA VAL A 53 1.66 -5.71 -2.37
C VAL A 53 0.47 -6.10 -3.24
N VAL A 54 0.67 -6.24 -4.54
CA VAL A 54 -0.39 -6.57 -5.47
C VAL A 54 -0.11 -7.91 -6.15
N ASP A 55 -1.19 -8.70 -6.34
CA ASP A 55 -1.09 -9.97 -7.03
C ASP A 55 -0.84 -9.71 -8.53
N SER A 56 0.16 -10.37 -9.09
CA SER A 56 0.48 -10.27 -10.52
C SER A 56 -0.62 -10.80 -11.43
N LYS A 57 -1.59 -11.53 -10.90
CA LYS A 57 -2.76 -12.01 -11.62
C LYS A 57 -3.80 -10.93 -11.87
N ASN A 58 -3.71 -9.78 -11.20
CA ASN A 58 -4.59 -8.66 -11.48
C ASN A 58 -4.41 -8.20 -12.92
N THR A 59 -5.52 -7.81 -13.56
CA THR A 59 -5.44 -7.20 -14.89
C THR A 59 -4.87 -5.79 -14.78
N LYS A 60 -4.44 -5.23 -15.90
CA LYS A 60 -3.94 -3.85 -15.94
C LYS A 60 -5.00 -2.86 -15.43
N ALA A 61 -6.27 -3.04 -15.83
CA ALA A 61 -7.36 -2.20 -15.37
C ALA A 61 -7.54 -2.27 -13.86
N GLU A 62 -7.44 -3.46 -13.27
CA GLU A 62 -7.52 -3.65 -11.83
C GLU A 62 -6.36 -2.97 -11.10
N LEU A 63 -5.15 -3.04 -11.65
CA LEU A 63 -3.99 -2.39 -11.09
C LEU A 63 -4.14 -0.86 -11.10
N ILE A 64 -4.71 -0.32 -12.17
CA ILE A 64 -4.98 1.13 -12.27
C ILE A 64 -5.99 1.55 -11.20
N GLU A 65 -7.04 0.78 -10.98
CA GLU A 65 -8.02 1.06 -9.92
C GLU A 65 -7.39 1.03 -8.54
N ILE A 66 -6.51 0.05 -8.28
CA ILE A 66 -5.77 -0.05 -7.02
C ILE A 66 -4.90 1.20 -6.82
N ALA A 67 -4.21 1.63 -7.87
CA ALA A 67 -3.38 2.83 -7.83
C ALA A 67 -4.21 4.07 -7.50
N HIS A 68 -5.36 4.24 -8.15
CA HIS A 68 -6.25 5.39 -7.89
C HIS A 68 -6.73 5.39 -6.44
N LYS A 69 -7.10 4.22 -5.92
CA LYS A 69 -7.53 4.10 -4.53
C LYS A 69 -6.46 4.58 -3.55
N HIS A 70 -5.19 4.39 -3.89
CA HIS A 70 -4.06 4.73 -3.02
C HIS A 70 -3.41 6.07 -3.37
N GLY A 71 -4.02 6.85 -4.27
CA GLY A 71 -3.48 8.14 -4.67
C GLY A 71 -2.18 8.06 -5.47
N ILE A 72 -1.95 6.93 -6.13
CA ILE A 72 -0.76 6.70 -6.96
C ILE A 72 -1.12 6.94 -8.41
N GLU A 73 -0.36 7.77 -9.09
CA GLU A 73 -0.60 8.06 -10.50
C GLU A 73 0.06 7.02 -11.40
N VAL A 74 -0.75 6.41 -12.26
CA VAL A 74 -0.30 5.51 -13.32
C VAL A 74 -1.09 5.84 -14.59
N SER A 75 -0.51 5.55 -15.74
CA SER A 75 -1.14 5.80 -17.04
C SER A 75 -1.60 4.50 -17.67
N GLU A 76 -2.70 4.56 -18.42
CA GLU A 76 -3.16 3.42 -19.22
C GLU A 76 -2.16 3.03 -20.30
N SER A 77 -1.27 3.95 -20.68
CA SER A 77 -0.19 3.67 -21.63
C SER A 77 1.00 2.96 -20.99
N ASP A 78 1.09 2.91 -19.66
CA ASP A 78 2.14 2.17 -18.99
C ASP A 78 1.96 0.67 -19.17
N THR A 79 3.06 -0.08 -19.22
CA THR A 79 2.99 -1.53 -19.24
C THR A 79 2.56 -2.04 -17.86
N LYS A 80 2.00 -3.25 -17.82
CA LYS A 80 1.63 -3.89 -16.56
C LYS A 80 2.84 -3.98 -15.61
N ALA A 81 4.02 -4.32 -16.14
CA ALA A 81 5.24 -4.40 -15.36
C ALA A 81 5.61 -3.05 -14.73
N ASN A 82 5.48 -1.96 -15.48
CA ASN A 82 5.74 -0.62 -14.96
C ASN A 82 4.75 -0.22 -13.87
N ILE A 83 3.48 -0.56 -14.06
CA ILE A 83 2.44 -0.27 -13.05
C ILE A 83 2.73 -1.04 -11.76
N LEU A 84 3.05 -2.32 -11.86
CA LEU A 84 3.42 -3.14 -10.69
C LEU A 84 4.61 -2.54 -9.95
N ASP A 85 5.63 -2.13 -10.69
CA ASP A 85 6.83 -1.51 -10.13
C ASP A 85 6.51 -0.21 -9.40
N THR A 86 5.64 0.61 -9.97
CA THR A 86 5.20 1.86 -9.36
C THR A 86 4.41 1.61 -8.08
N LEU A 87 3.54 0.59 -8.07
CA LEU A 87 2.71 0.28 -6.90
C LEU A 87 3.52 -0.31 -5.74
N GLU A 88 4.50 -1.15 -6.04
CA GLU A 88 5.30 -1.84 -5.02
C GLU A 88 6.59 -1.10 -4.67
N GLY A 89 7.00 -0.21 -5.51
CA GLY A 89 8.22 0.56 -5.35
C GLY A 89 8.01 1.77 -4.50
#